data_1b03efe5ab8acd233f5e54e4402306d7
#
_entry.id   1b03efe5ab8acd233f5e54e4402306d7
#
_cell.length_a   1.000
_cell.length_b   1.000
_cell.length_c   1.000
_cell.angle_alpha   90.00
_cell.angle_beta   90.00
_cell.angle_gamma   90.00
#
_symmetry.space_group_name_H-M   'P 1'
#
loop_
_entity.id
_entity.type
_entity.pdbx_description
1 polymer ?
#
loop_
_entity_poly.entity_id
_entity_poly.type
_entity_poly.pdbx_seq_one_letter_code
_entity_poly.pdbx_strand_id
1 'polypeptide(L)'
;MKTVVLGFALVLVGCLGGVCSGAVRVVSPNGGESFPAGSMQVMVWQCDTSVSQAAIEFSYTDGVLWETLASAAPCSKGRGSYLWKTPTVSSPRCWIRVTAAGKSGGSDQSDSAFTVYPCTLRMDYDGDCVITFEDYWAFAQEWLACGDPYDPACAGNNPPRITSNPPQVTLGQGFAYSVKAVDADGDKLTYALLQAPAGMTIDAVSGRVAWTPTAGQSGGVTVVQVRDPYGAADIQAFSPGSPQVQQKYTGAPVNGFPNLFERRLLVYTNAVRMAPQGYRDKYMAGFKPSPNNILRSSNPIEPLYYEPLLNESARAHAVDMSQNGCFQHDGCDGTLWSDRIWGFYPQARMIGENIAAGYSTAKAVMDAWLCDESGGQCAGDGTSAAGHRANIMNAGLKVAGAGYSPDEQGSWRSLWVQDLASNDPAVKPPLVAGCHDFLEAGKTTFLLNYRDPSGGAPISVKAVIDGVSYDMSLDLGASAAGTYRLDVAKAGACREYYFTALTAEGESWRYPGPGVFLTDGEGSCSEDYR
;
A
#
# COMPACT_ATOMS: atom_id res chain seq x y z
N MET A 1 14.80 42.75 -12.22
CA MET A 1 14.49 42.00 -13.45
C MET A 1 15.37 40.76 -13.50
N LYS A 2 14.90 39.66 -13.00
CA LYS A 2 15.40 38.32 -13.29
C LYS A 2 14.20 37.47 -13.62
N THR A 3 14.07 37.14 -14.87
CA THR A 3 13.05 36.27 -15.43
C THR A 3 13.19 34.88 -14.77
N VAL A 4 12.25 34.48 -13.96
CA VAL A 4 12.15 33.10 -13.49
C VAL A 4 11.56 32.30 -14.65
N VAL A 5 12.45 31.61 -15.36
CA VAL A 5 12.05 30.58 -16.33
C VAL A 5 11.69 29.34 -15.52
N LEU A 6 10.40 29.04 -15.45
CA LEU A 6 9.96 27.70 -15.02
C LEU A 6 10.53 26.68 -16.00
N GLY A 7 11.58 26.01 -15.57
CA GLY A 7 12.17 24.89 -16.28
C GLY A 7 11.24 23.68 -16.17
N PHE A 8 10.43 23.43 -17.20
CA PHE A 8 9.80 22.13 -17.39
C PHE A 8 10.91 21.13 -17.73
N ALA A 9 11.29 20.30 -16.78
CA ALA A 9 12.06 19.11 -17.06
C ALA A 9 11.17 18.14 -17.83
N LEU A 10 11.39 18.08 -19.14
CA LEU A 10 10.76 17.11 -20.03
C LEU A 10 11.44 15.76 -19.79
N VAL A 11 10.90 14.95 -18.91
CA VAL A 11 11.30 13.54 -18.84
C VAL A 11 10.60 12.83 -20.00
N LEU A 12 11.32 12.67 -21.09
CA LEU A 12 10.94 11.77 -22.17
C LEU A 12 11.25 10.34 -21.72
N VAL A 13 10.29 9.69 -21.09
CA VAL A 13 10.31 8.22 -20.99
C VAL A 13 9.68 7.70 -22.29
N GLY A 14 10.53 7.29 -23.20
CA GLY A 14 10.11 6.62 -24.43
C GLY A 14 9.62 5.23 -24.13
N CYS A 15 8.32 4.97 -24.31
CA CYS A 15 7.82 3.61 -24.47
C CYS A 15 8.29 3.07 -25.82
N LEU A 16 9.24 2.16 -25.82
CA LEU A 16 9.58 1.32 -26.95
C LEU A 16 8.78 0.01 -26.88
N GLY A 17 7.77 -0.08 -27.74
CA GLY A 17 7.30 -1.35 -28.28
C GLY A 17 6.33 -2.15 -27.43
N GLY A 18 5.02 -1.82 -27.53
CA GLY A 18 3.95 -2.72 -27.10
C GLY A 18 2.64 -1.93 -27.01
N VAL A 19 1.76 -2.07 -28.02
CA VAL A 19 0.49 -1.32 -28.14
C VAL A 19 -0.47 -1.79 -27.05
N CYS A 20 -0.57 -1.11 -25.93
CA CYS A 20 -1.76 -1.17 -25.08
C CYS A 20 -2.85 -0.30 -25.73
N SER A 21 -3.73 -0.92 -26.52
CA SER A 21 -4.85 -0.24 -27.17
C SER A 21 -5.87 0.20 -26.10
N GLY A 22 -6.13 1.51 -26.03
CA GLY A 22 -7.20 2.08 -25.19
C GLY A 22 -6.76 2.52 -23.78
N ALA A 23 -5.47 2.54 -23.47
CA ALA A 23 -4.96 2.91 -22.14
C ALA A 23 -4.96 4.41 -21.91
N VAL A 24 -5.26 4.82 -20.70
CA VAL A 24 -4.99 6.14 -20.13
C VAL A 24 -3.99 5.98 -18.99
N ARG A 25 -3.21 7.03 -18.71
CA ARG A 25 -2.29 7.06 -17.57
C ARG A 25 -2.28 8.44 -16.94
N VAL A 26 -2.51 8.51 -15.65
CA VAL A 26 -2.37 9.73 -14.85
C VAL A 26 -0.91 10.16 -14.84
N VAL A 27 -0.67 11.45 -14.99
CA VAL A 27 0.68 12.04 -14.99
C VAL A 27 0.83 13.01 -13.83
N SER A 28 -0.21 13.82 -13.55
CA SER A 28 -0.21 14.77 -12.44
C SER A 28 -1.65 15.23 -12.13
N PRO A 29 -2.04 15.29 -10.83
CA PRO A 29 -1.28 14.77 -9.69
C PRO A 29 -1.20 13.24 -9.73
N ASN A 30 -0.02 12.70 -9.38
CA ASN A 30 0.20 11.26 -9.43
C ASN A 30 0.66 10.67 -8.08
N GLY A 31 0.73 11.53 -7.05
CA GLY A 31 0.97 11.17 -5.67
C GLY A 31 2.14 11.91 -5.04
N GLY A 32 2.00 12.24 -3.76
CA GLY A 32 2.98 13.00 -3.00
C GLY A 32 2.93 14.52 -3.22
N GLU A 33 2.15 15.02 -4.20
CA GLU A 33 1.98 16.45 -4.38
C GLU A 33 1.12 17.05 -3.27
N SER A 34 1.27 18.35 -3.03
CA SER A 34 0.46 19.10 -2.08
C SER A 34 -0.13 20.35 -2.73
N PHE A 35 -1.44 20.55 -2.59
CA PHE A 35 -2.15 21.66 -3.19
C PHE A 35 -2.98 22.42 -2.15
N PRO A 36 -3.02 23.75 -2.23
CA PRO A 36 -3.92 24.53 -1.39
C PRO A 36 -5.39 24.24 -1.72
N ALA A 37 -6.22 24.18 -0.70
CA ALA A 37 -7.67 24.08 -0.86
C ALA A 37 -8.24 25.33 -1.55
N GLY A 38 -9.09 25.12 -2.56
CA GLY A 38 -9.69 26.20 -3.34
C GLY A 38 -8.82 26.78 -4.45
N SER A 39 -7.56 26.32 -4.61
CA SER A 39 -6.66 26.77 -5.66
C SER A 39 -6.97 26.14 -7.01
N MET A 40 -6.53 26.79 -8.09
CA MET A 40 -6.67 26.29 -9.46
C MET A 40 -5.44 25.44 -9.83
N GLN A 41 -5.68 24.17 -10.14
CA GLN A 41 -4.64 23.20 -10.50
C GLN A 41 -4.92 22.58 -11.87
N VAL A 42 -3.91 22.01 -12.50
CA VAL A 42 -4.04 21.33 -13.78
C VAL A 42 -3.77 19.84 -13.61
N MET A 43 -4.77 19.03 -13.88
CA MET A 43 -4.61 17.59 -14.03
C MET A 43 -4.11 17.27 -15.44
N VAL A 44 -3.21 16.31 -15.53
CA VAL A 44 -2.62 15.88 -16.80
C VAL A 44 -2.61 14.34 -16.85
N TRP A 45 -2.97 13.80 -18.01
CA TRP A 45 -2.87 12.36 -18.27
C TRP A 45 -2.39 12.10 -19.69
N GLN A 46 -1.82 10.94 -19.90
CA GLN A 46 -1.53 10.39 -21.23
C GLN A 46 -2.71 9.56 -21.69
N CYS A 47 -2.94 9.49 -22.97
CA CYS A 47 -3.96 8.66 -23.59
C CYS A 47 -3.43 8.03 -24.89
N ASP A 48 -3.83 6.78 -25.14
CA ASP A 48 -3.62 6.15 -26.43
C ASP A 48 -4.31 7.00 -27.54
N THR A 49 -3.77 6.92 -28.75
CA THR A 49 -4.30 7.65 -29.91
C THR A 49 -5.75 7.26 -30.27
N SER A 50 -6.20 6.11 -29.83
CA SER A 50 -7.59 5.64 -29.99
C SER A 50 -8.57 6.28 -28.98
N VAL A 51 -8.07 6.89 -27.90
CA VAL A 51 -8.88 7.54 -26.86
C VAL A 51 -9.07 9.00 -27.22
N SER A 52 -10.30 9.41 -27.46
CA SER A 52 -10.66 10.80 -27.77
C SER A 52 -11.15 11.58 -26.55
N GLN A 53 -11.64 10.89 -25.53
CA GLN A 53 -12.19 11.47 -24.30
C GLN A 53 -11.95 10.55 -23.11
N ALA A 54 -11.88 11.13 -21.90
CA ALA A 54 -11.80 10.41 -20.65
C ALA A 54 -12.70 11.05 -19.57
N ALA A 55 -13.26 10.23 -18.71
CA ALA A 55 -13.88 10.69 -17.48
C ALA A 55 -12.81 10.92 -16.42
N ILE A 56 -12.98 11.95 -15.60
CA ILE A 56 -12.09 12.30 -14.49
C ILE A 56 -12.89 12.27 -13.21
N GLU A 57 -12.39 11.55 -12.23
CA GLU A 57 -12.97 11.44 -10.90
C GLU A 57 -11.93 11.80 -9.85
N PHE A 58 -12.38 12.36 -8.76
CA PHE A 58 -11.59 12.78 -7.61
C PHE A 58 -12.13 12.15 -6.34
N SER A 59 -11.24 11.75 -5.43
CA SER A 59 -11.59 11.31 -4.08
C SER A 59 -10.71 12.04 -3.07
N TYR A 60 -11.32 12.51 -1.97
CA TYR A 60 -10.61 13.00 -0.79
C TYR A 60 -10.75 12.04 0.41
N THR A 61 -11.31 10.85 0.16
CA THR A 61 -11.64 9.85 1.18
C THR A 61 -10.89 8.53 0.97
N ASP A 62 -9.64 8.61 0.51
CA ASP A 62 -8.79 7.45 0.25
C ASP A 62 -9.41 6.45 -0.74
N GLY A 63 -10.03 6.96 -1.82
CA GLY A 63 -10.67 6.15 -2.85
C GLY A 63 -12.02 5.52 -2.46
N VAL A 64 -12.57 5.84 -1.29
CA VAL A 64 -13.87 5.30 -0.83
C VAL A 64 -15.05 5.97 -1.52
N LEU A 65 -14.98 7.29 -1.68
CA LEU A 65 -15.96 8.08 -2.40
C LEU A 65 -15.30 8.78 -3.58
N TRP A 66 -15.95 8.72 -4.73
CA TRP A 66 -15.49 9.36 -5.95
C TRP A 66 -16.50 10.40 -6.43
N GLU A 67 -16.02 11.58 -6.73
CA GLU A 67 -16.76 12.68 -7.33
C GLU A 67 -16.33 12.82 -8.79
N THR A 68 -17.29 12.84 -9.70
CA THR A 68 -17.00 13.05 -11.13
C THR A 68 -16.76 14.53 -11.38
N LEU A 69 -15.54 14.89 -11.74
CA LEU A 69 -15.15 16.25 -12.11
C LEU A 69 -15.47 16.55 -13.59
N ALA A 70 -15.29 15.56 -14.45
CA ALA A 70 -15.64 15.65 -15.87
C ALA A 70 -16.01 14.27 -16.41
N SER A 71 -17.13 14.17 -17.13
CA SER A 71 -17.56 12.93 -17.75
C SER A 71 -16.92 12.67 -19.12
N ALA A 72 -16.34 13.67 -19.77
CA ALA A 72 -15.83 13.60 -21.14
C ALA A 72 -14.75 14.67 -21.41
N ALA A 73 -13.66 14.66 -20.64
CA ALA A 73 -12.53 15.55 -20.89
C ALA A 73 -11.75 15.11 -22.15
N PRO A 74 -11.33 16.03 -23.02
CA PRO A 74 -10.74 15.67 -24.30
C PRO A 74 -9.33 15.10 -24.17
N CYS A 75 -9.04 14.08 -24.96
CA CYS A 75 -7.71 13.58 -25.26
C CYS A 75 -7.29 13.97 -26.67
N SER A 76 -6.18 14.67 -26.82
CA SER A 76 -5.66 15.10 -28.11
C SER A 76 -4.16 14.85 -28.19
N LYS A 77 -3.71 14.28 -29.32
CA LYS A 77 -2.28 13.99 -29.56
C LYS A 77 -1.63 13.17 -28.44
N GLY A 78 -2.37 12.21 -27.87
CA GLY A 78 -1.83 11.34 -26.82
C GLY A 78 -1.81 11.94 -25.42
N ARG A 79 -2.47 13.08 -25.20
CA ARG A 79 -2.49 13.77 -23.92
C ARG A 79 -3.82 14.46 -23.65
N GLY A 80 -4.23 14.45 -22.41
CA GLY A 80 -5.34 15.26 -21.92
C GLY A 80 -4.92 16.15 -20.76
N SER A 81 -5.66 17.21 -20.54
CA SER A 81 -5.51 18.09 -19.37
C SER A 81 -6.87 18.64 -18.96
N TYR A 82 -7.02 18.90 -17.67
CA TYR A 82 -8.23 19.44 -17.07
C TYR A 82 -7.88 20.48 -16.01
N LEU A 83 -8.41 21.68 -16.15
CA LEU A 83 -8.27 22.72 -15.14
C LEU A 83 -9.26 22.44 -14.01
N TRP A 84 -8.76 22.26 -12.81
CA TRP A 84 -9.53 21.84 -11.66
C TRP A 84 -9.35 22.82 -10.51
N LYS A 85 -10.45 23.18 -9.88
CA LYS A 85 -10.41 23.89 -8.60
C LYS A 85 -10.42 22.86 -7.48
N THR A 86 -9.37 22.82 -6.67
CA THR A 86 -9.27 21.91 -5.52
C THR A 86 -10.44 22.15 -4.56
N PRO A 87 -10.95 21.11 -3.90
CA PRO A 87 -12.04 21.26 -2.93
C PRO A 87 -11.60 22.10 -1.73
N THR A 88 -12.57 22.65 -1.01
CA THR A 88 -12.32 23.37 0.24
C THR A 88 -12.11 22.42 1.44
N VAL A 89 -12.23 21.12 1.22
CA VAL A 89 -12.00 20.08 2.23
C VAL A 89 -10.52 19.70 2.20
N SER A 90 -9.85 19.80 3.35
CA SER A 90 -8.47 19.39 3.51
C SER A 90 -8.39 17.88 3.72
N SER A 91 -7.50 17.21 3.01
CA SER A 91 -7.24 15.79 3.18
C SER A 91 -5.83 15.44 2.67
N PRO A 92 -5.06 14.65 3.41
CA PRO A 92 -3.80 14.07 2.92
C PRO A 92 -4.02 12.79 2.09
N ARG A 93 -5.28 12.45 1.78
CA ARG A 93 -5.68 11.19 1.14
C ARG A 93 -6.50 11.42 -0.11
N CYS A 94 -6.01 12.33 -0.96
CA CYS A 94 -6.66 12.66 -2.22
C CYS A 94 -6.15 11.75 -3.34
N TRP A 95 -7.06 11.39 -4.24
CA TRP A 95 -6.79 10.52 -5.38
C TRP A 95 -7.49 11.05 -6.62
N ILE A 96 -6.86 10.85 -7.77
CA ILE A 96 -7.45 11.08 -9.09
C ILE A 96 -7.58 9.75 -9.81
N ARG A 97 -8.70 9.57 -10.51
CA ARG A 97 -8.89 8.46 -11.44
C ARG A 97 -9.31 8.99 -12.80
N VAL A 98 -8.68 8.48 -13.85
CA VAL A 98 -8.99 8.80 -15.24
C VAL A 98 -9.45 7.54 -15.95
N THR A 99 -10.61 7.57 -16.59
CA THR A 99 -11.20 6.41 -17.28
C THR A 99 -11.46 6.77 -18.74
N ALA A 100 -10.87 6.02 -19.67
CA ALA A 100 -11.06 6.24 -21.11
C ALA A 100 -12.51 5.99 -21.52
N ALA A 101 -13.07 6.87 -22.35
CA ALA A 101 -14.41 6.66 -22.92
C ALA A 101 -14.34 5.63 -24.07
N GLY A 102 -15.26 4.62 -24.05
CA GLY A 102 -15.41 3.63 -25.13
C GLY A 102 -15.44 2.19 -24.64
N LYS A 103 -15.70 1.24 -25.57
CA LYS A 103 -15.86 -0.19 -25.27
C LYS A 103 -14.56 -0.92 -24.88
N SER A 104 -13.41 -0.30 -25.05
CA SER A 104 -12.08 -0.81 -24.66
C SER A 104 -11.44 0.05 -23.58
N GLY A 105 -12.25 0.77 -22.79
CA GLY A 105 -11.78 1.76 -21.84
C GLY A 105 -10.96 1.16 -20.71
N GLY A 106 -9.66 1.48 -20.67
CA GLY A 106 -8.83 1.33 -19.50
C GLY A 106 -9.04 2.50 -18.52
N SER A 107 -8.76 2.28 -17.27
CA SER A 107 -8.70 3.34 -16.26
C SER A 107 -7.36 3.30 -15.56
N ASP A 108 -6.93 4.46 -15.09
CA ASP A 108 -5.74 4.62 -14.26
C ASP A 108 -6.03 5.63 -13.16
N GLN A 109 -5.38 5.46 -12.02
CA GLN A 109 -5.47 6.43 -10.92
C GLN A 109 -4.08 6.84 -10.49
N SER A 110 -3.97 7.92 -9.73
CA SER A 110 -2.69 8.37 -9.18
C SER A 110 -1.98 7.23 -8.43
N ASP A 111 -0.65 7.12 -8.59
CA ASP A 111 0.17 6.03 -8.04
C ASP A 111 0.19 6.03 -6.50
N SER A 112 0.03 7.19 -5.89
CA SER A 112 -0.16 7.34 -4.44
C SER A 112 -1.10 8.52 -4.13
N ALA A 113 -1.47 8.65 -2.86
CA ALA A 113 -2.28 9.77 -2.41
C ALA A 113 -1.49 11.08 -2.52
N PHE A 114 -2.20 12.17 -2.83
CA PHE A 114 -1.70 13.53 -2.73
C PHE A 114 -2.50 14.32 -1.68
N THR A 115 -2.00 15.49 -1.29
CA THR A 115 -2.56 16.30 -0.21
C THR A 115 -3.31 17.51 -0.75
N VAL A 116 -4.49 17.80 -0.20
CA VAL A 116 -5.14 19.10 -0.28
C VAL A 116 -5.13 19.69 1.13
N TYR A 117 -4.48 20.85 1.31
CA TYR A 117 -4.29 21.47 2.63
C TYR A 117 -4.99 22.85 2.70
N PRO A 118 -5.44 23.30 3.89
CA PRO A 118 -5.99 24.63 4.05
C PRO A 118 -4.86 25.64 4.07
N CYS A 119 -5.00 26.74 3.34
CA CYS A 119 -4.08 27.84 3.48
C CYS A 119 -4.31 28.56 4.80
N THR A 120 -3.27 28.70 5.62
CA THR A 120 -3.30 29.39 6.91
C THR A 120 -2.62 30.75 6.88
N LEU A 121 -2.02 31.11 5.76
CA LEU A 121 -1.35 32.40 5.60
C LEU A 121 -2.37 33.54 5.57
N ARG A 122 -2.23 34.47 6.51
CA ARG A 122 -3.23 35.56 6.71
C ARG A 122 -3.24 36.59 5.59
N MET A 123 -2.21 36.59 4.79
CA MET A 123 -1.93 37.64 3.83
C MET A 123 -1.75 37.08 2.41
N ASP A 124 -2.21 35.88 2.15
CA ASP A 124 -2.32 35.24 0.85
C ASP A 124 -3.58 35.78 0.13
N TYR A 125 -3.38 36.72 -0.78
CA TYR A 125 -4.48 37.38 -1.46
C TYR A 125 -4.97 36.65 -2.69
N ASP A 126 -4.11 35.85 -3.33
CA ASP A 126 -4.50 35.09 -4.51
C ASP A 126 -4.98 33.66 -4.19
N GLY A 127 -4.78 33.20 -2.94
CA GLY A 127 -5.24 31.90 -2.44
C GLY A 127 -4.42 30.72 -2.95
N ASP A 128 -3.17 30.96 -3.37
CA ASP A 128 -2.27 29.91 -3.84
C ASP A 128 -1.41 29.31 -2.74
N CYS A 129 -1.51 29.85 -1.51
CA CYS A 129 -0.80 29.46 -0.30
C CYS A 129 0.71 29.69 -0.34
N VAL A 130 1.18 30.55 -1.20
CA VAL A 130 2.54 31.01 -1.27
C VAL A 130 2.55 32.53 -1.27
N ILE A 131 3.25 33.15 -0.32
CA ILE A 131 3.37 34.60 -0.35
C ILE A 131 4.42 34.98 -1.39
N THR A 132 3.94 35.61 -2.46
CA THR A 132 4.77 36.04 -3.57
C THR A 132 5.02 37.55 -3.53
N PHE A 133 5.66 38.07 -4.60
CA PHE A 133 5.86 39.50 -4.75
C PHE A 133 4.56 40.27 -4.96
N GLU A 134 3.49 39.60 -5.39
CA GLU A 134 2.16 40.20 -5.58
C GLU A 134 1.47 40.44 -4.24
N ASP A 135 1.76 39.61 -3.23
CA ASP A 135 1.32 39.79 -1.86
C ASP A 135 2.23 40.71 -1.04
N TYR A 136 3.34 41.12 -1.61
CA TYR A 136 4.46 41.81 -0.93
C TYR A 136 4.09 43.03 -0.11
N TRP A 137 3.12 43.85 -0.54
CA TRP A 137 2.77 45.09 0.11
C TRP A 137 2.12 44.92 1.49
N ALA A 138 1.64 43.77 1.78
CA ALA A 138 0.98 43.50 3.05
C ALA A 138 1.88 42.75 4.06
N PHE A 139 3.02 42.29 3.70
CA PHE A 139 3.59 41.18 4.39
C PHE A 139 5.05 41.02 4.60
N ALA A 140 5.85 41.98 4.94
CA ALA A 140 7.26 41.89 5.32
C ALA A 140 7.56 40.81 6.41
N GLN A 141 6.57 40.34 7.10
CA GLN A 141 6.72 39.30 8.13
C GLN A 141 6.39 37.88 7.64
N GLU A 142 5.65 37.75 6.55
CA GLU A 142 5.22 36.44 6.00
C GLU A 142 5.80 36.17 4.61
N TRP A 143 6.79 36.94 4.20
CA TRP A 143 7.45 36.82 2.91
C TRP A 143 8.11 35.46 2.74
N LEU A 144 7.70 34.72 1.71
CA LEU A 144 8.14 33.35 1.41
C LEU A 144 7.78 32.33 2.51
N ALA A 145 6.86 32.66 3.42
CA ALA A 145 6.34 31.67 4.35
C ALA A 145 5.52 30.63 3.60
N CYS A 146 5.64 29.40 3.99
CA CYS A 146 4.83 28.31 3.51
C CYS A 146 3.66 28.08 4.46
N GLY A 147 2.47 27.79 3.95
CA GLY A 147 1.27 27.57 4.75
C GLY A 147 0.77 26.15 4.75
N ASP A 148 1.61 25.19 4.34
CA ASP A 148 1.25 23.77 4.38
C ASP A 148 1.29 23.23 5.81
N PRO A 149 0.14 22.98 6.47
CA PRO A 149 0.13 22.48 7.85
C PRO A 149 0.48 20.98 7.95
N TYR A 150 0.67 20.31 6.82
CA TYR A 150 1.11 18.91 6.77
C TYR A 150 2.63 18.76 6.58
N ASP A 151 3.33 19.87 6.33
CA ASP A 151 4.79 19.90 6.25
C ASP A 151 5.38 20.47 7.55
N PRO A 152 6.01 19.65 8.40
CA PRO A 152 6.61 20.11 9.65
C PRO A 152 7.70 21.17 9.47
N ALA A 153 8.43 21.13 8.33
CA ALA A 153 9.44 22.14 8.01
C ALA A 153 8.81 23.50 7.65
N CYS A 154 7.54 23.47 7.21
CA CYS A 154 6.80 24.63 6.77
C CYS A 154 6.03 25.31 7.88
N ALA A 155 5.22 24.58 8.63
CA ALA A 155 4.34 25.11 9.66
C ALA A 155 4.81 24.82 11.09
N GLY A 156 5.83 23.99 11.27
CA GLY A 156 6.22 23.47 12.59
C GLY A 156 5.13 22.64 13.24
N ASN A 157 4.21 22.11 12.43
CA ASN A 157 3.02 21.37 12.82
C ASN A 157 3.04 19.96 12.26
N ASN A 158 2.68 18.97 13.06
CA ASN A 158 2.44 17.61 12.61
C ASN A 158 0.93 17.38 12.50
N PRO A 159 0.43 16.82 11.40
CA PRO A 159 -1.00 16.59 11.25
C PRO A 159 -1.53 15.56 12.24
N PRO A 160 -2.79 15.69 12.69
CA PRO A 160 -3.42 14.68 13.52
C PRO A 160 -3.59 13.37 12.75
N ARG A 161 -3.66 12.27 13.49
CA ARG A 161 -3.84 10.95 12.93
C ARG A 161 -4.91 10.17 13.68
N ILE A 162 -5.92 9.67 12.96
CA ILE A 162 -6.94 8.77 13.51
C ILE A 162 -6.32 7.38 13.75
N THR A 163 -6.49 6.88 14.99
CA THR A 163 -5.92 5.60 15.44
C THR A 163 -6.96 4.55 15.77
N SER A 164 -8.24 4.91 15.83
CA SER A 164 -9.34 4.01 16.14
C SER A 164 -10.05 3.51 14.89
N ASN A 165 -10.79 2.41 15.04
CA ASN A 165 -11.61 1.84 13.99
C ASN A 165 -13.07 1.77 14.43
N PRO A 166 -14.03 2.01 13.51
CA PRO A 166 -15.44 1.95 13.81
C PRO A 166 -15.87 0.51 14.09
N PRO A 167 -16.71 0.27 15.12
CA PRO A 167 -17.26 -1.04 15.40
C PRO A 167 -18.31 -1.46 14.35
N GLN A 168 -18.61 -2.74 14.32
CA GLN A 168 -19.70 -3.29 13.52
C GLN A 168 -21.04 -2.77 14.01
N VAL A 169 -21.97 -2.51 13.08
CA VAL A 169 -23.36 -2.14 13.40
C VAL A 169 -24.26 -3.37 13.32
N THR A 170 -25.00 -3.64 14.38
CA THR A 170 -26.13 -4.57 14.33
C THR A 170 -27.40 -3.76 14.07
N LEU A 171 -28.14 -4.11 13.01
CA LEU A 171 -29.42 -3.44 12.68
C LEU A 171 -30.38 -3.49 13.88
N GLY A 172 -30.94 -2.32 14.22
CA GLY A 172 -31.86 -2.17 15.36
C GLY A 172 -31.19 -1.94 16.71
N GLN A 173 -29.85 -1.92 16.77
CA GLN A 173 -29.09 -1.51 17.96
C GLN A 173 -28.45 -0.15 17.73
N GLY A 174 -28.29 0.64 18.80
CA GLY A 174 -27.59 1.91 18.74
C GLY A 174 -26.11 1.72 18.38
N PHE A 175 -25.64 2.45 17.36
CA PHE A 175 -24.23 2.52 17.02
C PHE A 175 -23.56 3.60 17.86
N ALA A 176 -22.48 3.26 18.52
CA ALA A 176 -21.62 4.19 19.23
C ALA A 176 -20.16 3.90 18.87
N TYR A 177 -19.46 4.94 18.40
CA TYR A 177 -18.06 4.85 18.05
C TYR A 177 -17.31 6.06 18.61
N SER A 178 -16.25 5.82 19.39
CA SER A 178 -15.37 6.89 19.87
C SER A 178 -14.16 6.96 18.95
N VAL A 179 -14.15 7.95 18.07
CA VAL A 179 -13.00 8.25 17.22
C VAL A 179 -11.84 8.68 18.12
N LYS A 180 -10.74 7.95 18.06
CA LYS A 180 -9.50 8.33 18.73
C LYS A 180 -8.51 8.80 17.68
N ALA A 181 -7.86 9.91 17.97
CA ALA A 181 -6.77 10.43 17.16
C ALA A 181 -5.62 10.87 18.09
N VAL A 182 -4.43 10.87 17.55
CA VAL A 182 -3.23 11.38 18.19
C VAL A 182 -2.65 12.50 17.33
N ASP A 183 -2.04 13.44 18.01
CA ASP A 183 -1.29 14.53 17.41
C ASP A 183 0.10 14.52 18.01
N ALA A 184 1.14 14.67 17.19
CA ALA A 184 2.51 14.57 17.65
C ALA A 184 2.96 15.79 18.45
N ASP A 185 2.32 16.93 18.22
CA ASP A 185 2.59 18.18 18.95
C ASP A 185 1.73 18.30 20.21
N GLY A 186 0.76 17.39 20.38
CA GLY A 186 -0.17 17.38 21.50
C GLY A 186 -1.31 18.38 21.36
N ASP A 187 -1.63 18.77 20.16
CA ASP A 187 -2.64 19.77 19.89
C ASP A 187 -4.06 19.31 20.22
N LYS A 188 -4.92 20.29 20.51
CA LYS A 188 -6.33 20.05 20.80
C LYS A 188 -7.09 19.75 19.51
N LEU A 189 -7.52 18.51 19.38
CA LEU A 189 -8.24 18.03 18.20
C LEU A 189 -9.73 18.36 18.24
N THR A 190 -10.30 18.59 17.05
CA THR A 190 -11.73 18.74 16.80
C THR A 190 -12.22 17.71 15.80
N TYR A 191 -13.47 17.25 15.98
CA TYR A 191 -14.07 16.18 15.19
C TYR A 191 -15.32 16.65 14.46
N ALA A 192 -15.49 16.21 13.22
CA ALA A 192 -16.66 16.52 12.40
C ALA A 192 -17.10 15.34 11.54
N LEU A 193 -18.39 15.27 11.21
CA LEU A 193 -18.91 14.41 10.16
C LEU A 193 -18.96 15.25 8.86
N LEU A 194 -18.20 14.85 7.85
CA LEU A 194 -18.27 15.45 6.51
C LEU A 194 -19.41 14.84 5.71
N GLN A 195 -19.68 13.54 5.93
CA GLN A 195 -20.81 12.81 5.36
C GLN A 195 -21.29 11.77 6.38
N ALA A 196 -22.60 11.62 6.50
CA ALA A 196 -23.16 10.62 7.41
C ALA A 196 -24.61 10.26 7.04
N PRO A 197 -25.10 9.06 7.43
CA PRO A 197 -26.51 8.73 7.36
C PRO A 197 -27.37 9.70 8.19
N ALA A 198 -28.61 9.90 7.77
CA ALA A 198 -29.54 10.76 8.50
C ALA A 198 -29.68 10.33 9.97
N GLY A 199 -29.58 11.29 10.88
CA GLY A 199 -29.67 11.05 12.33
C GLY A 199 -28.37 10.64 13.01
N MET A 200 -27.27 10.45 12.29
CA MET A 200 -25.95 10.26 12.89
C MET A 200 -25.37 11.60 13.37
N THR A 201 -24.75 11.57 14.53
CA THR A 201 -24.13 12.75 15.15
C THR A 201 -22.71 12.45 15.62
N ILE A 202 -21.87 13.47 15.75
CA ILE A 202 -20.57 13.41 16.38
C ILE A 202 -20.42 14.54 17.40
N ASP A 203 -19.82 14.23 18.52
CA ASP A 203 -19.39 15.26 19.48
C ASP A 203 -18.04 15.81 19.05
N ALA A 204 -17.99 17.11 18.80
CA ALA A 204 -16.82 17.76 18.21
C ALA A 204 -15.56 17.77 19.13
N VAL A 205 -15.72 17.51 20.42
CA VAL A 205 -14.62 17.53 21.39
C VAL A 205 -14.15 16.11 21.72
N SER A 206 -15.10 15.20 21.97
CA SER A 206 -14.77 13.83 22.37
C SER A 206 -14.65 12.84 21.22
N GLY A 207 -15.03 13.23 19.99
CA GLY A 207 -15.04 12.34 18.82
C GLY A 207 -16.08 11.23 18.92
N ARG A 208 -17.08 11.32 19.84
CA ARG A 208 -18.11 10.30 19.99
C ARG A 208 -19.15 10.40 18.89
N VAL A 209 -19.16 9.42 18.00
CA VAL A 209 -20.21 9.22 17.00
C VAL A 209 -21.34 8.42 17.62
N ALA A 210 -22.59 8.83 17.40
CA ALA A 210 -23.78 8.11 17.81
C ALA A 210 -24.79 8.07 16.68
N TRP A 211 -25.43 6.90 16.48
CA TRP A 211 -26.47 6.70 15.49
C TRP A 211 -27.39 5.54 15.89
N THR A 212 -28.67 5.73 15.67
CA THR A 212 -29.65 4.64 15.84
C THR A 212 -30.39 4.48 14.51
N PRO A 213 -30.03 3.45 13.71
CA PRO A 213 -30.67 3.22 12.42
C PRO A 213 -32.14 2.85 12.59
N THR A 214 -33.01 3.47 11.81
CA THR A 214 -34.42 3.08 11.70
C THR A 214 -34.59 2.00 10.61
N ALA A 215 -35.69 1.23 10.70
CA ALA A 215 -35.98 0.20 9.71
C ALA A 215 -36.02 0.79 8.28
N GLY A 216 -35.25 0.21 7.36
CA GLY A 216 -35.09 0.67 5.97
C GLY A 216 -33.97 1.68 5.71
N GLN A 217 -33.27 2.15 6.75
CA GLN A 217 -32.04 2.90 6.57
C GLN A 217 -30.87 1.93 6.32
N SER A 218 -30.32 1.95 5.12
CA SER A 218 -29.00 1.36 4.85
C SER A 218 -27.94 2.34 5.35
N GLY A 219 -26.92 1.86 6.05
CA GLY A 219 -25.74 2.64 6.41
C GLY A 219 -25.02 3.09 5.15
N GLY A 220 -25.28 4.32 4.69
CA GLY A 220 -24.46 4.97 3.67
C GLY A 220 -23.03 5.20 4.16
N VAL A 221 -22.15 5.65 3.27
CA VAL A 221 -20.77 5.99 3.67
C VAL A 221 -20.80 7.14 4.69
N THR A 222 -20.10 6.93 5.79
CA THR A 222 -19.83 7.95 6.83
C THR A 222 -18.39 8.42 6.67
N VAL A 223 -18.18 9.73 6.68
CA VAL A 223 -16.86 10.34 6.62
C VAL A 223 -16.67 11.20 7.86
N VAL A 224 -15.69 10.82 8.68
CA VAL A 224 -15.26 11.55 9.88
C VAL A 224 -13.98 12.29 9.54
N GLN A 225 -13.89 13.55 9.94
CA GLN A 225 -12.67 14.36 9.93
C GLN A 225 -12.23 14.63 11.36
N VAL A 226 -10.94 14.55 11.61
CA VAL A 226 -10.28 15.12 12.78
C VAL A 226 -9.37 16.26 12.32
N ARG A 227 -9.33 17.37 13.05
CA ARG A 227 -8.57 18.55 12.68
C ARG A 227 -7.89 19.16 13.90
N ASP A 228 -6.66 19.63 13.70
CA ASP A 228 -5.90 20.43 14.66
C ASP A 228 -6.25 21.93 14.58
N PRO A 229 -5.70 22.79 15.45
CA PRO A 229 -5.92 24.24 15.44
C PRO A 229 -5.32 24.96 14.22
N TYR A 230 -4.34 24.35 13.54
CA TYR A 230 -3.66 24.92 12.39
C TYR A 230 -4.36 24.58 11.07
N GLY A 231 -5.32 23.64 11.15
CA GLY A 231 -6.16 23.28 10.02
C GLY A 231 -5.73 22.00 9.31
N ALA A 232 -4.63 21.36 9.71
CA ALA A 232 -4.31 20.03 9.23
C ALA A 232 -5.35 19.02 9.73
N ALA A 233 -5.63 18.00 8.92
CA ALA A 233 -6.70 17.06 9.21
C ALA A 233 -6.37 15.64 8.76
N ASP A 234 -6.94 14.67 9.45
CA ASP A 234 -7.04 13.27 8.98
C ASP A 234 -8.50 12.89 8.77
N ILE A 235 -8.74 11.98 7.83
CA ILE A 235 -10.09 11.58 7.42
C ILE A 235 -10.22 10.07 7.48
N GLN A 236 -11.35 9.60 8.02
CA GLN A 236 -11.72 8.19 8.01
C GLN A 236 -13.09 8.02 7.38
N ALA A 237 -13.17 7.18 6.34
CA ALA A 237 -14.43 6.81 5.71
C ALA A 237 -14.81 5.37 6.07
N PHE A 238 -16.08 5.12 6.38
CA PHE A 238 -16.62 3.80 6.67
C PHE A 238 -18.11 3.73 6.36
N SER A 239 -18.65 2.51 6.20
CA SER A 239 -20.08 2.28 6.02
C SER A 239 -20.63 1.53 7.23
N PRO A 240 -21.43 2.18 8.10
CA PRO A 240 -22.09 1.49 9.19
C PRO A 240 -22.99 0.37 8.64
N GLY A 241 -22.85 -0.85 9.16
CA GLY A 241 -23.64 -2.01 8.72
C GLY A 241 -23.04 -2.85 7.61
N SER A 242 -21.96 -2.41 6.96
CA SER A 242 -21.10 -3.33 6.20
C SER A 242 -20.03 -3.89 7.12
N PRO A 243 -19.60 -5.16 6.94
CA PRO A 243 -18.41 -5.64 7.62
C PRO A 243 -17.29 -4.66 7.38
N GLN A 244 -16.86 -3.93 8.42
CA GLN A 244 -15.75 -3.01 8.28
C GLN A 244 -14.48 -3.83 8.08
N VAL A 245 -14.09 -3.96 6.84
CA VAL A 245 -12.73 -4.33 6.53
C VAL A 245 -11.90 -3.09 6.84
N GLN A 246 -11.01 -3.19 7.80
CA GLN A 246 -10.11 -2.10 8.12
C GLN A 246 -9.29 -1.75 6.88
N GLN A 247 -9.53 -0.58 6.31
CA GLN A 247 -8.96 -0.15 5.04
C GLN A 247 -7.46 0.22 5.10
N LYS A 248 -6.83 0.08 6.25
CA LYS A 248 -5.40 0.30 6.37
C LYS A 248 -4.69 -1.05 6.34
N TYR A 249 -4.16 -1.45 5.18
CA TYR A 249 -3.46 -2.72 4.91
C TYR A 249 -4.39 -3.93 4.78
N THR A 250 -5.28 -3.86 3.83
CA THR A 250 -6.21 -4.95 3.54
C THR A 250 -5.64 -6.03 2.62
N GLY A 251 -4.36 -5.91 2.23
CA GLY A 251 -3.73 -6.81 1.26
C GLY A 251 -4.23 -6.60 -0.17
N ALA A 252 -5.12 -5.63 -0.40
CA ALA A 252 -5.55 -5.29 -1.74
C ALA A 252 -4.42 -4.55 -2.47
N PRO A 253 -4.03 -5.01 -3.67
CA PRO A 253 -3.08 -4.29 -4.49
C PRO A 253 -3.60 -2.91 -4.89
N VAL A 254 -2.70 -1.93 -4.89
CA VAL A 254 -2.95 -0.59 -5.42
C VAL A 254 -2.15 -0.46 -6.71
N ASN A 255 -2.79 -0.10 -7.81
CA ASN A 255 -2.15 -0.06 -9.15
C ASN A 255 -1.45 -1.38 -9.55
N GLY A 256 -2.02 -2.53 -9.14
CA GLY A 256 -1.44 -3.85 -9.39
C GLY A 256 -0.31 -4.26 -8.44
N PHE A 257 -0.04 -3.48 -7.36
CA PHE A 257 1.05 -3.76 -6.42
C PHE A 257 0.56 -3.78 -4.94
N PRO A 258 1.08 -4.70 -4.10
CA PRO A 258 2.08 -5.72 -4.46
C PRO A 258 1.49 -6.73 -5.45
N ASN A 259 2.24 -7.04 -6.51
CA ASN A 259 1.85 -8.09 -7.43
C ASN A 259 2.01 -9.48 -6.80
N LEU A 260 1.61 -10.54 -7.52
CA LEU A 260 1.67 -11.90 -7.00
C LEU A 260 3.08 -12.33 -6.57
N PHE A 261 4.14 -11.94 -7.31
CA PHE A 261 5.51 -12.30 -6.99
C PHE A 261 5.95 -11.64 -5.67
N GLU A 262 5.63 -10.39 -5.49
CA GLU A 262 5.91 -9.59 -4.30
C GLU A 262 5.13 -10.11 -3.08
N ARG A 263 3.84 -10.45 -3.25
CA ARG A 263 3.05 -11.07 -2.18
C ARG A 263 3.59 -12.42 -1.75
N ARG A 264 4.01 -13.29 -2.69
CA ARG A 264 4.64 -14.57 -2.39
C ARG A 264 5.90 -14.40 -1.57
N LEU A 265 6.74 -13.42 -1.93
CA LEU A 265 7.99 -13.15 -1.20
C LEU A 265 7.71 -12.78 0.27
N LEU A 266 6.72 -11.92 0.53
CA LEU A 266 6.32 -11.54 1.88
C LEU A 266 5.75 -12.74 2.66
N VAL A 267 4.93 -13.59 2.02
CA VAL A 267 4.37 -14.80 2.64
C VAL A 267 5.48 -15.76 3.06
N TYR A 268 6.48 -16.02 2.21
CA TYR A 268 7.60 -16.89 2.56
C TYR A 268 8.50 -16.28 3.63
N THR A 269 8.76 -14.98 3.57
CA THR A 269 9.51 -14.26 4.63
C THR A 269 8.85 -14.47 5.99
N ASN A 270 7.53 -14.31 6.06
CA ASN A 270 6.79 -14.46 7.32
C ASN A 270 6.68 -15.92 7.77
N ALA A 271 6.59 -16.87 6.83
CA ALA A 271 6.64 -18.29 7.16
C ALA A 271 7.97 -18.67 7.84
N VAL A 272 9.08 -18.13 7.35
CA VAL A 272 10.40 -18.30 7.98
C VAL A 272 10.44 -17.65 9.35
N ARG A 273 10.02 -16.40 9.47
CA ARG A 273 10.10 -15.65 10.73
C ARG A 273 9.29 -16.31 11.84
N MET A 274 8.08 -16.79 11.54
CA MET A 274 7.20 -17.42 12.52
C MET A 274 7.53 -18.88 12.82
N ALA A 275 8.24 -19.57 11.91
CA ALA A 275 8.59 -20.98 12.07
C ALA A 275 9.92 -21.36 11.40
N PRO A 276 11.07 -20.80 11.85
CA PRO A 276 12.34 -20.92 11.12
C PRO A 276 12.82 -22.37 10.93
N GLN A 277 12.78 -23.21 11.97
CA GLN A 277 13.16 -24.62 11.82
C GLN A 277 12.15 -25.40 10.98
N GLY A 278 10.86 -25.16 11.18
CA GLY A 278 9.80 -25.80 10.42
C GLY A 278 9.87 -25.49 8.92
N TYR A 279 10.18 -24.24 8.56
CA TYR A 279 10.41 -23.86 7.17
C TYR A 279 11.62 -24.60 6.57
N ARG A 280 12.77 -24.56 7.25
CA ARG A 280 13.97 -25.29 6.83
C ARG A 280 13.69 -26.77 6.62
N ASP A 281 13.07 -27.42 7.60
CA ASP A 281 12.91 -28.88 7.60
C ASP A 281 11.86 -29.34 6.57
N LYS A 282 10.83 -28.53 6.31
CA LYS A 282 9.76 -28.87 5.39
C LYS A 282 9.97 -28.32 3.98
N TYR A 283 10.24 -27.01 3.86
CA TYR A 283 10.28 -26.35 2.56
C TYR A 283 11.65 -26.40 1.88
N MET A 284 12.73 -26.55 2.67
CA MET A 284 14.09 -26.71 2.14
C MET A 284 14.62 -28.15 2.23
N ALA A 285 13.80 -29.15 2.51
CA ALA A 285 14.25 -30.56 2.70
C ALA A 285 15.07 -31.14 1.54
N GLY A 286 14.77 -30.70 0.30
CA GLY A 286 15.50 -31.12 -0.91
C GLY A 286 16.51 -30.10 -1.43
N PHE A 287 16.72 -29.00 -0.73
CA PHE A 287 17.57 -27.91 -1.19
C PHE A 287 19.05 -28.31 -1.23
N LYS A 288 19.78 -27.80 -2.22
CA LYS A 288 21.22 -28.03 -2.37
C LYS A 288 21.95 -26.69 -2.47
N PRO A 289 23.00 -26.48 -1.68
CA PRO A 289 23.58 -27.39 -0.65
C PRO A 289 22.63 -27.62 0.53
N SER A 290 22.89 -28.66 1.34
CA SER A 290 22.01 -29.03 2.46
C SER A 290 21.84 -27.87 3.48
N PRO A 291 20.63 -27.53 3.90
CA PRO A 291 20.37 -26.43 4.85
C PRO A 291 20.50 -26.87 6.32
N ASN A 292 21.05 -28.01 6.62
CA ASN A 292 21.07 -28.58 7.97
C ASN A 292 21.86 -27.75 9.00
N ASN A 293 22.70 -26.83 8.56
CA ASN A 293 23.53 -25.95 9.40
C ASN A 293 22.92 -24.55 9.64
N ILE A 294 21.75 -24.27 9.10
CA ILE A 294 21.11 -22.95 9.25
C ILE A 294 19.86 -23.02 10.14
N LEU A 295 19.47 -21.89 10.73
CA LEU A 295 18.26 -21.70 11.54
C LEU A 295 18.13 -22.72 12.70
N ARG A 296 19.24 -23.29 13.18
CA ARG A 296 19.23 -24.36 14.18
C ARG A 296 18.68 -23.94 15.53
N SER A 297 19.04 -22.75 15.95
CA SER A 297 18.66 -22.17 17.25
C SER A 297 17.84 -20.88 17.10
N SER A 298 17.35 -20.59 15.89
CA SER A 298 16.53 -19.41 15.64
C SER A 298 15.15 -19.57 16.28
N ASN A 299 14.79 -18.67 17.19
CA ASN A 299 13.45 -18.64 17.74
C ASN A 299 12.47 -18.00 16.75
N PRO A 300 11.19 -18.38 16.77
CA PRO A 300 10.14 -17.64 16.09
C PRO A 300 10.13 -16.18 16.53
N ILE A 301 9.92 -15.29 15.56
CA ILE A 301 9.82 -13.84 15.77
C ILE A 301 8.56 -13.30 15.10
N GLU A 302 8.19 -12.04 15.42
CA GLU A 302 7.06 -11.36 14.82
C GLU A 302 7.17 -11.31 13.29
N PRO A 303 6.06 -11.48 12.56
CA PRO A 303 6.05 -11.29 11.12
C PRO A 303 6.35 -9.84 10.73
N LEU A 304 6.71 -9.64 9.48
CA LEU A 304 6.78 -8.33 8.84
C LEU A 304 5.41 -7.97 8.27
N TYR A 305 5.00 -6.74 8.48
CA TYR A 305 3.81 -6.19 7.86
C TYR A 305 4.19 -5.47 6.56
N TYR A 306 3.30 -5.52 5.59
CA TYR A 306 3.49 -4.83 4.32
C TYR A 306 3.54 -3.32 4.51
N GLU A 307 4.51 -2.67 3.86
CA GLU A 307 4.67 -1.22 3.83
C GLU A 307 4.74 -0.73 2.37
N PRO A 308 3.73 0.02 1.90
CA PRO A 308 3.67 0.46 0.50
C PRO A 308 4.90 1.23 0.04
N LEU A 309 5.42 2.15 0.85
CA LEU A 309 6.58 2.96 0.48
C LEU A 309 7.86 2.14 0.35
N LEU A 310 8.03 1.10 1.17
CA LEU A 310 9.12 0.14 1.01
C LEU A 310 8.92 -0.75 -0.22
N ASN A 311 7.67 -1.07 -0.59
CA ASN A 311 7.38 -1.79 -1.82
C ASN A 311 7.73 -0.94 -3.05
N GLU A 312 7.43 0.35 -3.03
CA GLU A 312 7.81 1.28 -4.10
C GLU A 312 9.33 1.41 -4.21
N SER A 313 10.05 1.55 -3.09
CA SER A 313 11.52 1.59 -3.05
C SER A 313 12.14 0.33 -3.64
N ALA A 314 11.69 -0.84 -3.18
CA ALA A 314 12.19 -2.14 -3.64
C ALA A 314 11.90 -2.36 -5.13
N ARG A 315 10.71 -1.99 -5.61
CA ARG A 315 10.33 -2.10 -7.01
C ARG A 315 11.11 -1.13 -7.89
N ALA A 316 11.31 0.12 -7.46
CA ALA A 316 12.12 1.08 -8.17
C ALA A 316 13.53 0.54 -8.39
N HIS A 317 14.13 -0.10 -7.40
CA HIS A 317 15.45 -0.69 -7.53
C HIS A 317 15.47 -1.96 -8.40
N ALA A 318 14.49 -2.82 -8.30
CA ALA A 318 14.38 -3.98 -9.17
C ALA A 318 14.26 -3.58 -10.65
N VAL A 319 13.52 -2.52 -10.94
CA VAL A 319 13.38 -1.93 -12.28
C VAL A 319 14.66 -1.25 -12.72
N ASP A 320 15.34 -0.48 -11.86
CA ASP A 320 16.62 0.16 -12.14
C ASP A 320 17.67 -0.89 -12.54
N MET A 321 17.84 -1.95 -11.76
CA MET A 321 18.74 -3.05 -12.08
C MET A 321 18.39 -3.73 -13.42
N SER A 322 17.11 -3.96 -13.69
CA SER A 322 16.62 -4.58 -14.91
C SER A 322 16.91 -3.70 -16.15
N GLN A 323 16.62 -2.41 -16.07
CA GLN A 323 16.71 -1.49 -17.20
C GLN A 323 18.15 -1.08 -17.50
N ASN A 324 18.98 -0.93 -16.48
CA ASN A 324 20.35 -0.45 -16.61
C ASN A 324 21.41 -1.56 -16.58
N GLY A 325 21.01 -2.82 -16.37
CA GLY A 325 21.89 -3.99 -16.47
C GLY A 325 22.95 -4.05 -15.36
N CYS A 326 22.67 -3.51 -14.18
CA CYS A 326 23.53 -3.65 -13.00
C CYS A 326 22.91 -4.66 -11.99
N PHE A 327 23.75 -5.24 -11.13
CA PHE A 327 23.28 -6.05 -9.99
C PHE A 327 24.11 -5.69 -8.77
N GLN A 328 23.59 -4.83 -7.94
CA GLN A 328 24.25 -4.29 -6.75
C GLN A 328 23.21 -3.67 -5.82
N HIS A 329 23.56 -3.39 -4.56
CA HIS A 329 22.67 -2.71 -3.61
C HIS A 329 22.44 -1.24 -3.97
N ASP A 330 23.50 -0.54 -4.35
CA ASP A 330 23.38 0.87 -4.77
C ASP A 330 22.69 0.97 -6.12
N GLY A 331 22.05 2.10 -6.41
CA GLY A 331 21.46 2.37 -7.71
C GLY A 331 22.49 2.28 -8.83
N CYS A 332 22.08 1.93 -10.04
CA CYS A 332 22.97 1.87 -11.20
C CYS A 332 23.60 3.24 -11.51
N ASP A 333 23.02 4.32 -11.04
CA ASP A 333 23.53 5.69 -11.10
C ASP A 333 24.48 6.06 -9.95
N GLY A 334 24.71 5.15 -8.99
CA GLY A 334 25.54 5.35 -7.81
C GLY A 334 24.81 5.93 -6.60
N THR A 335 23.49 6.09 -6.64
CA THR A 335 22.68 6.45 -5.46
C THR A 335 22.83 5.36 -4.41
N LEU A 336 23.18 5.70 -3.19
CA LEU A 336 23.33 4.73 -2.11
C LEU A 336 21.99 4.04 -1.83
N TRP A 337 22.03 2.73 -1.61
CA TRP A 337 20.84 1.93 -1.27
C TRP A 337 20.09 2.46 -0.05
N SER A 338 20.84 2.93 0.96
CA SER A 338 20.28 3.54 2.16
C SER A 338 19.55 4.85 1.87
N ASP A 339 20.13 5.71 0.99
CA ASP A 339 19.52 6.99 0.64
C ASP A 339 18.25 6.79 -0.17
N ARG A 340 18.22 5.75 -1.04
CA ARG A 340 17.00 5.35 -1.73
C ARG A 340 15.92 4.95 -0.72
N ILE A 341 16.19 4.00 0.20
CA ILE A 341 15.19 3.53 1.15
C ILE A 341 14.72 4.67 2.05
N TRP A 342 15.61 5.49 2.60
CA TRP A 342 15.21 6.64 3.40
C TRP A 342 14.50 7.72 2.59
N GLY A 343 14.77 7.84 1.30
CA GLY A 343 14.03 8.73 0.39
C GLY A 343 12.55 8.35 0.28
N PHE A 344 12.23 7.07 0.24
CA PHE A 344 10.85 6.57 0.23
C PHE A 344 10.26 6.47 1.65
N TYR A 345 11.07 6.07 2.64
CA TYR A 345 10.61 5.78 4.00
C TYR A 345 11.49 6.46 5.08
N PRO A 346 11.45 7.80 5.19
CA PRO A 346 12.40 8.60 5.98
C PRO A 346 12.28 8.38 7.51
N GLN A 347 11.14 7.89 7.99
CA GLN A 347 10.91 7.64 9.41
C GLN A 347 11.62 6.38 9.96
N ALA A 348 12.25 5.58 9.11
CA ALA A 348 12.93 4.37 9.56
C ALA A 348 14.20 4.70 10.36
N ARG A 349 14.35 4.07 11.53
CA ARG A 349 15.57 4.16 12.36
C ARG A 349 16.60 3.09 11.98
N MET A 350 16.16 1.97 11.47
CA MET A 350 16.97 0.88 10.97
C MET A 350 16.33 0.36 9.68
N ILE A 351 17.15 0.13 8.69
CA ILE A 351 16.75 -0.41 7.39
C ILE A 351 17.62 -1.63 7.05
N GLY A 352 17.15 -2.44 6.14
CA GLY A 352 17.90 -3.56 5.55
C GLY A 352 17.42 -3.82 4.14
N GLU A 353 18.27 -4.37 3.32
CA GLU A 353 17.94 -4.76 1.97
C GLU A 353 18.46 -6.16 1.67
N ASN A 354 17.67 -6.92 0.92
CA ASN A 354 18.08 -8.17 0.29
C ASN A 354 17.83 -8.07 -1.22
N ILE A 355 18.80 -8.48 -2.03
CA ILE A 355 18.66 -8.52 -3.49
C ILE A 355 18.95 -9.91 -4.04
N ALA A 356 18.31 -10.30 -5.13
CA ALA A 356 18.59 -11.55 -5.84
C ALA A 356 18.32 -11.39 -7.34
N ALA A 357 19.03 -12.20 -8.14
CA ALA A 357 18.89 -12.25 -9.59
C ALA A 357 18.80 -13.69 -10.10
N GLY A 358 18.04 -13.91 -11.17
CA GLY A 358 18.00 -15.20 -11.89
C GLY A 358 17.01 -16.23 -11.38
N TYR A 359 16.25 -15.96 -10.32
CA TYR A 359 15.31 -16.90 -9.72
C TYR A 359 13.91 -16.73 -10.32
N SER A 360 13.28 -17.83 -10.71
CA SER A 360 11.96 -17.82 -11.33
C SER A 360 10.79 -17.76 -10.34
N THR A 361 11.03 -17.99 -9.05
CA THR A 361 9.98 -18.00 -8.01
C THR A 361 10.43 -17.34 -6.72
N ALA A 362 9.51 -16.72 -6.00
CA ALA A 362 9.76 -16.13 -4.69
C ALA A 362 10.27 -17.16 -3.66
N LYS A 363 9.78 -18.40 -3.76
CA LYS A 363 10.29 -19.50 -2.91
C LYS A 363 11.77 -19.77 -3.16
N ALA A 364 12.20 -19.83 -4.42
CA ALA A 364 13.61 -20.07 -4.75
C ALA A 364 14.50 -18.93 -4.28
N VAL A 365 14.03 -17.68 -4.38
CA VAL A 365 14.71 -16.50 -3.80
C VAL A 365 14.85 -16.65 -2.29
N MET A 366 13.77 -16.97 -1.60
CA MET A 366 13.78 -17.14 -0.14
C MET A 366 14.75 -18.24 0.29
N ASP A 367 14.68 -19.39 -0.36
CA ASP A 367 15.58 -20.51 -0.06
C ASP A 367 17.06 -20.14 -0.28
N ALA A 368 17.37 -19.38 -1.35
CA ALA A 368 18.70 -18.89 -1.63
C ALA A 368 19.20 -17.88 -0.59
N TRP A 369 18.38 -16.91 -0.20
CA TRP A 369 18.69 -15.95 0.87
C TRP A 369 18.88 -16.63 2.22
N LEU A 370 18.13 -17.67 2.50
CA LEU A 370 18.32 -18.44 3.74
C LEU A 370 19.61 -19.25 3.72
N CYS A 371 19.96 -19.81 2.58
CA CYS A 371 21.20 -20.58 2.44
C CYS A 371 22.42 -19.67 2.47
N ASP A 372 22.38 -18.50 1.80
CA ASP A 372 23.55 -17.62 1.66
C ASP A 372 24.80 -18.44 1.28
N GLU A 373 24.72 -19.17 0.15
CA GLU A 373 25.71 -20.15 -0.23
C GLU A 373 27.14 -19.58 -0.27
N SER A 374 28.04 -20.24 0.42
CA SER A 374 29.46 -19.93 0.42
C SER A 374 30.29 -21.22 0.42
N GLY A 375 31.16 -21.35 -0.58
CA GLY A 375 32.05 -22.52 -0.69
C GLY A 375 31.33 -23.85 -0.85
N GLY A 376 30.18 -23.90 -1.53
CA GLY A 376 29.38 -25.11 -1.78
C GLY A 376 28.56 -25.58 -0.57
N GLN A 377 28.38 -24.72 0.43
CA GLN A 377 27.56 -24.98 1.62
C GLN A 377 26.70 -23.75 1.95
N CYS A 378 25.58 -23.97 2.65
CA CYS A 378 24.88 -22.85 3.26
C CYS A 378 25.72 -22.20 4.35
N ALA A 379 25.81 -20.87 4.38
CA ALA A 379 26.52 -20.13 5.42
C ALA A 379 25.92 -20.44 6.79
N GLY A 380 26.77 -20.82 7.76
CA GLY A 380 26.30 -21.16 9.11
C GLY A 380 25.69 -19.97 9.85
N ASP A 381 24.87 -20.25 10.86
CA ASP A 381 24.28 -19.20 11.70
C ASP A 381 25.36 -18.34 12.38
N GLY A 382 25.17 -17.03 12.37
CA GLY A 382 26.08 -16.06 12.98
C GLY A 382 27.35 -15.75 12.19
N THR A 383 27.51 -16.28 10.97
CA THR A 383 28.63 -15.91 10.09
C THR A 383 28.32 -14.62 9.33
N SER A 384 29.36 -13.86 8.98
CA SER A 384 29.22 -12.64 8.15
C SER A 384 28.70 -12.93 6.74
N ALA A 385 28.82 -14.17 6.27
CA ALA A 385 28.29 -14.61 4.97
C ALA A 385 26.76 -14.80 4.97
N ALA A 386 26.11 -14.81 6.13
CA ALA A 386 24.66 -15.02 6.26
C ALA A 386 23.87 -13.69 6.28
N GLY A 387 24.22 -12.73 5.43
CA GLY A 387 23.67 -11.37 5.44
C GLY A 387 22.18 -11.29 5.16
N HIS A 388 21.70 -11.97 4.12
CA HIS A 388 20.28 -11.97 3.77
C HIS A 388 19.44 -12.63 4.89
N ARG A 389 19.90 -13.78 5.40
CA ARG A 389 19.23 -14.46 6.52
C ARG A 389 19.23 -13.62 7.79
N ALA A 390 20.31 -12.87 8.06
CA ALA A 390 20.38 -11.96 9.19
C ALA A 390 19.33 -10.87 9.09
N ASN A 391 19.09 -10.28 7.92
CA ASN A 391 18.02 -9.33 7.68
C ASN A 391 16.64 -9.97 7.89
N ILE A 392 16.38 -11.14 7.30
CA ILE A 392 15.10 -11.86 7.42
C ILE A 392 14.79 -12.17 8.89
N MET A 393 15.78 -12.62 9.68
CA MET A 393 15.61 -13.00 11.07
C MET A 393 15.86 -11.87 12.09
N ASN A 394 16.01 -10.63 11.64
CA ASN A 394 16.18 -9.49 12.53
C ASN A 394 14.85 -9.12 13.20
N ALA A 395 14.74 -9.32 14.50
CA ALA A 395 13.56 -9.01 15.29
C ALA A 395 13.30 -7.48 15.41
N GLY A 396 14.30 -6.64 15.14
CA GLY A 396 14.17 -5.18 15.12
C GLY A 396 13.46 -4.65 13.88
N LEU A 397 13.40 -5.41 12.78
CA LEU A 397 12.68 -5.05 11.57
C LEU A 397 11.21 -5.49 11.69
N LYS A 398 10.28 -4.59 11.34
CA LYS A 398 8.83 -4.73 11.60
C LYS A 398 7.98 -4.66 10.34
N VAL A 399 8.45 -3.96 9.32
CA VAL A 399 7.74 -3.77 8.06
C VAL A 399 8.65 -4.12 6.88
N ALA A 400 8.04 -4.48 5.76
CA ALA A 400 8.75 -4.82 4.54
C ALA A 400 7.96 -4.43 3.29
N GLY A 401 8.70 -4.12 2.24
CA GLY A 401 8.24 -4.10 0.86
C GLY A 401 9.06 -5.05 0.01
N ALA A 402 8.49 -5.52 -1.08
CA ALA A 402 9.15 -6.38 -2.05
C ALA A 402 9.08 -5.77 -3.44
N GLY A 403 10.09 -5.95 -4.25
CA GLY A 403 10.15 -5.54 -5.64
C GLY A 403 10.51 -6.72 -6.53
N TYR A 404 9.82 -6.83 -7.64
CA TYR A 404 10.09 -7.80 -8.68
C TYR A 404 10.08 -7.12 -10.05
N SER A 405 11.10 -7.41 -10.86
CA SER A 405 11.14 -7.04 -12.28
C SER A 405 11.63 -8.22 -13.11
N PRO A 406 10.95 -8.57 -14.23
CA PRO A 406 11.57 -9.43 -15.22
C PRO A 406 12.78 -8.69 -15.81
N ASP A 407 13.84 -9.42 -16.10
CA ASP A 407 15.03 -8.82 -16.72
C ASP A 407 14.85 -8.72 -18.24
N GLU A 408 14.56 -7.52 -18.71
CA GLU A 408 14.36 -7.22 -20.13
C GLU A 408 15.68 -7.16 -20.92
N GLN A 409 16.81 -6.94 -20.25
CA GLN A 409 18.15 -6.89 -20.87
C GLN A 409 18.75 -8.29 -21.07
N GLY A 410 18.17 -9.33 -20.44
CA GLY A 410 18.54 -10.72 -20.66
C GLY A 410 19.81 -11.20 -19.95
N SER A 411 20.41 -10.41 -19.06
CA SER A 411 21.56 -10.82 -18.25
C SER A 411 21.16 -11.75 -17.11
N TRP A 412 19.99 -11.47 -16.52
CA TRP A 412 19.43 -12.26 -15.40
C TRP A 412 17.93 -12.49 -15.62
N ARG A 413 17.32 -13.48 -15.63
CA ARG A 413 15.87 -13.71 -15.91
C ARG A 413 14.91 -12.82 -15.13
N SER A 414 15.34 -12.37 -13.95
CA SER A 414 14.52 -11.59 -13.02
C SER A 414 15.38 -10.96 -11.94
N LEU A 415 14.94 -9.83 -11.44
CA LEU A 415 15.51 -9.08 -10.34
C LEU A 415 14.52 -9.05 -9.20
N TRP A 416 15.01 -9.27 -7.98
CA TRP A 416 14.23 -9.31 -6.75
C TRP A 416 14.89 -8.43 -5.71
N VAL A 417 14.08 -7.63 -5.04
CA VAL A 417 14.51 -6.75 -3.95
C VAL A 417 13.53 -6.91 -2.78
N GLN A 418 14.06 -6.85 -1.57
CA GLN A 418 13.27 -6.77 -0.35
C GLN A 418 13.83 -5.67 0.53
N ASP A 419 13.08 -4.61 0.72
CA ASP A 419 13.38 -3.52 1.62
C ASP A 419 12.66 -3.71 2.95
N LEU A 420 13.38 -3.47 4.04
CA LEU A 420 12.94 -3.76 5.41
C LEU A 420 13.18 -2.55 6.30
N ALA A 421 12.29 -2.30 7.26
CA ALA A 421 12.46 -1.21 8.21
C ALA A 421 11.94 -1.53 9.63
N SER A 422 12.41 -0.74 10.61
CA SER A 422 12.20 -0.97 12.04
C SER A 422 10.92 -0.38 12.62
N ASN A 423 10.15 0.40 11.85
CA ASN A 423 8.98 1.08 12.39
C ASN A 423 7.85 0.09 12.68
N ASP A 424 7.28 0.16 13.87
CA ASP A 424 6.08 -0.59 14.17
C ASP A 424 4.92 -0.09 13.29
N PRO A 425 4.20 -1.00 12.60
CA PRO A 425 3.05 -0.60 11.83
C PRO A 425 1.94 -0.11 12.78
N ALA A 426 1.21 0.92 12.34
CA ALA A 426 0.12 1.50 13.12
C ALA A 426 -1.01 0.50 13.40
N VAL A 427 -1.20 -0.46 12.50
CA VAL A 427 -2.19 -1.52 12.60
C VAL A 427 -1.49 -2.85 12.33
N LYS A 428 -1.77 -3.85 13.15
CA LYS A 428 -1.27 -5.22 13.02
C LYS A 428 -2.47 -6.16 12.76
N PRO A 429 -2.96 -6.25 11.52
CA PRO A 429 -4.08 -7.14 11.21
C PRO A 429 -3.67 -8.59 11.43
N PRO A 430 -4.57 -9.46 11.91
CA PRO A 430 -4.24 -10.87 12.13
C PRO A 430 -3.98 -11.63 10.82
N LEU A 431 -4.57 -11.22 9.70
CA LEU A 431 -4.24 -11.71 8.38
C LEU A 431 -3.11 -10.85 7.79
N VAL A 432 -1.87 -11.33 7.95
CA VAL A 432 -0.67 -10.54 7.68
C VAL A 432 -0.32 -10.49 6.20
N ALA A 433 -0.32 -11.65 5.54
CA ALA A 433 -0.06 -11.79 4.11
C ALA A 433 -0.64 -13.08 3.58
N GLY A 434 -1.09 -13.09 2.32
CA GLY A 434 -1.66 -14.28 1.70
C GLY A 434 -1.43 -14.32 0.19
N CYS A 435 -1.24 -15.50 -0.36
CA CYS A 435 -1.06 -15.72 -1.78
C CYS A 435 -1.49 -17.14 -2.17
N HIS A 436 -1.49 -17.41 -3.48
CA HIS A 436 -1.44 -18.76 -4.01
C HIS A 436 -0.05 -19.05 -4.58
N ASP A 437 0.30 -20.33 -4.70
CA ASP A 437 1.52 -20.81 -5.36
C ASP A 437 1.30 -22.22 -5.93
N PHE A 438 2.30 -22.77 -6.63
CA PHE A 438 2.26 -24.08 -7.27
C PHE A 438 3.40 -24.97 -6.72
N LEU A 439 3.30 -25.32 -5.44
CA LEU A 439 4.35 -26.08 -4.74
C LEU A 439 4.39 -27.57 -5.13
N GLU A 440 3.28 -28.10 -5.60
CA GLU A 440 3.14 -29.50 -6.01
C GLU A 440 2.50 -29.59 -7.40
N ALA A 441 3.00 -30.52 -8.21
CA ALA A 441 2.45 -30.72 -9.55
C ALA A 441 0.95 -31.04 -9.51
N GLY A 442 0.17 -30.38 -10.36
CA GLY A 442 -1.27 -30.56 -10.44
C GLY A 442 -2.09 -29.96 -9.31
N LYS A 443 -1.47 -29.20 -8.42
CA LYS A 443 -2.15 -28.51 -7.32
C LYS A 443 -1.92 -27.00 -7.35
N THR A 444 -2.87 -26.28 -6.82
CA THR A 444 -2.74 -24.88 -6.40
C THR A 444 -2.73 -24.85 -4.89
N THR A 445 -1.69 -24.29 -4.34
CA THR A 445 -1.47 -24.12 -2.90
C THR A 445 -1.85 -22.71 -2.49
N PHE A 446 -2.75 -22.56 -1.54
CA PHE A 446 -3.08 -21.29 -0.92
C PHE A 446 -2.37 -21.20 0.42
N LEU A 447 -1.67 -20.08 0.65
CA LEU A 447 -0.89 -19.80 1.86
C LEU A 447 -1.38 -18.51 2.50
N LEU A 448 -1.54 -18.53 3.82
CA LEU A 448 -1.93 -17.36 4.60
C LEU A 448 -1.09 -17.28 5.88
N ASN A 449 -0.44 -16.17 6.10
CA ASN A 449 0.22 -15.86 7.36
C ASN A 449 -0.80 -15.26 8.35
N TYR A 450 -0.98 -15.92 9.47
CA TYR A 450 -1.83 -15.47 10.57
C TYR A 450 -0.98 -15.11 11.78
N ARG A 451 -1.26 -13.96 12.38
CA ARG A 451 -0.65 -13.54 13.66
C ARG A 451 -1.64 -12.68 14.43
N ASP A 452 -2.19 -13.26 15.49
CA ASP A 452 -3.03 -12.52 16.40
C ASP A 452 -2.17 -11.72 17.39
N PRO A 453 -2.27 -10.38 17.42
CA PRO A 453 -1.54 -9.54 18.37
C PRO A 453 -1.84 -9.87 19.84
N SER A 454 -3.07 -10.38 20.13
CA SER A 454 -3.46 -10.83 21.48
C SER A 454 -2.86 -12.20 21.84
N GLY A 455 -2.34 -12.94 20.87
CA GLY A 455 -1.81 -14.30 21.02
C GLY A 455 -2.88 -15.39 21.00
N GLY A 456 -4.12 -15.06 20.62
CA GLY A 456 -5.22 -16.00 20.49
C GLY A 456 -5.10 -16.89 19.25
N ALA A 457 -5.45 -18.17 19.36
CA ALA A 457 -5.62 -19.05 18.21
C ALA A 457 -6.91 -18.70 17.47
N PRO A 458 -6.93 -18.67 16.12
CA PRO A 458 -8.15 -18.39 15.38
C PRO A 458 -9.19 -19.50 15.57
N ILE A 459 -10.46 -19.13 15.65
CA ILE A 459 -11.59 -20.08 15.66
C ILE A 459 -11.67 -20.78 14.30
N SER A 460 -11.42 -20.03 13.21
CA SER A 460 -11.35 -20.61 11.86
C SER A 460 -10.44 -19.78 10.97
N VAL A 461 -9.78 -20.44 10.01
CA VAL A 461 -9.05 -19.83 8.89
C VAL A 461 -9.51 -20.53 7.62
N LYS A 462 -9.93 -19.75 6.63
CA LYS A 462 -10.51 -20.28 5.39
C LYS A 462 -9.92 -19.58 4.16
N ALA A 463 -9.82 -20.33 3.06
CA ALA A 463 -9.74 -19.78 1.72
C ALA A 463 -11.13 -19.88 1.07
N VAL A 464 -11.61 -18.79 0.51
CA VAL A 464 -12.83 -18.77 -0.29
C VAL A 464 -12.41 -18.72 -1.75
N ILE A 465 -12.79 -19.74 -2.51
CA ILE A 465 -12.39 -19.91 -3.92
C ILE A 465 -13.67 -20.01 -4.74
N ASP A 466 -13.86 -19.12 -5.71
CA ASP A 466 -15.08 -19.01 -6.52
C ASP A 466 -16.36 -19.01 -5.65
N GLY A 467 -16.29 -18.32 -4.51
CA GLY A 467 -17.39 -18.21 -3.54
C GLY A 467 -17.56 -19.43 -2.61
N VAL A 468 -16.80 -20.50 -2.77
CA VAL A 468 -16.84 -21.70 -1.91
C VAL A 468 -15.78 -21.61 -0.82
N SER A 469 -16.18 -21.77 0.44
CA SER A 469 -15.29 -21.73 1.60
C SER A 469 -14.64 -23.08 1.86
N TYR A 470 -13.32 -23.07 2.05
CA TYR A 470 -12.50 -24.22 2.40
C TYR A 470 -11.72 -23.95 3.68
N ASP A 471 -11.72 -24.88 4.62
CA ASP A 471 -10.90 -24.77 5.83
C ASP A 471 -9.42 -24.93 5.49
N MET A 472 -8.58 -24.06 6.04
CA MET A 472 -7.13 -24.14 5.94
C MET A 472 -6.53 -24.81 7.17
N SER A 473 -5.50 -25.61 7.00
CA SER A 473 -4.78 -26.26 8.09
C SER A 473 -3.51 -25.51 8.45
N LEU A 474 -3.13 -25.50 9.72
CA LEU A 474 -1.84 -24.99 10.14
C LEU A 474 -0.72 -25.81 9.48
N ASP A 475 0.15 -25.12 8.78
CA ASP A 475 1.27 -25.70 8.02
C ASP A 475 2.60 -25.53 8.74
N LEU A 476 2.86 -24.33 9.23
CA LEU A 476 4.09 -23.96 9.95
C LEU A 476 3.76 -23.06 11.14
N GLY A 477 4.55 -23.19 12.21
CA GLY A 477 4.45 -22.32 13.39
C GLY A 477 3.42 -22.80 14.40
N ALA A 478 2.81 -21.84 15.10
CA ALA A 478 1.75 -22.07 16.08
C ALA A 478 0.41 -21.52 15.55
N SER A 479 -0.71 -22.02 16.08
CA SER A 479 -2.04 -21.59 15.63
C SER A 479 -2.27 -20.07 15.75
N ALA A 480 -1.73 -19.44 16.78
CA ALA A 480 -1.79 -17.98 16.98
C ALA A 480 -0.74 -17.18 16.18
N ALA A 481 0.28 -17.85 15.66
CA ALA A 481 1.37 -17.23 14.90
C ALA A 481 1.97 -18.27 13.94
N GLY A 482 1.43 -18.35 12.72
CA GLY A 482 1.85 -19.37 11.78
C GLY A 482 1.35 -19.17 10.37
N THR A 483 1.76 -20.07 9.51
CA THR A 483 1.32 -20.13 8.12
C THR A 483 0.27 -21.23 7.99
N TYR A 484 -0.89 -20.88 7.44
CA TYR A 484 -1.96 -21.80 7.12
C TYR A 484 -1.91 -22.16 5.63
N ARG A 485 -2.25 -23.40 5.31
CA ARG A 485 -2.17 -23.95 3.95
C ARG A 485 -3.45 -24.70 3.57
N LEU A 486 -3.80 -24.55 2.30
CA LEU A 486 -4.79 -25.37 1.60
C LEU A 486 -4.25 -25.75 0.22
N ASP A 487 -4.32 -27.03 -0.12
CA ASP A 487 -4.01 -27.53 -1.46
C ASP A 487 -5.29 -28.00 -2.14
N VAL A 488 -5.54 -27.50 -3.34
CA VAL A 488 -6.66 -27.95 -4.18
C VAL A 488 -6.13 -28.37 -5.55
N ALA A 489 -6.91 -29.18 -6.27
CA ALA A 489 -6.56 -29.54 -7.64
C ALA A 489 -6.49 -28.28 -8.52
N LYS A 490 -5.49 -28.20 -9.39
CA LYS A 490 -5.34 -27.13 -10.37
C LYS A 490 -6.51 -27.17 -11.35
N ALA A 491 -7.17 -26.02 -11.55
CA ALA A 491 -8.41 -25.96 -12.33
C ALA A 491 -8.17 -25.80 -13.84
N GLY A 492 -7.03 -25.27 -14.26
CA GLY A 492 -6.75 -24.94 -15.67
C GLY A 492 -7.41 -23.64 -16.16
N ALA A 493 -8.12 -22.92 -15.27
CA ALA A 493 -8.73 -21.61 -15.51
C ALA A 493 -8.51 -20.70 -14.30
N CYS A 494 -8.52 -19.39 -14.52
CA CYS A 494 -8.42 -18.42 -13.45
C CYS A 494 -9.59 -18.55 -12.47
N ARG A 495 -9.30 -18.61 -11.18
CA ARG A 495 -10.29 -18.63 -10.10
C ARG A 495 -10.12 -17.42 -9.22
N GLU A 496 -11.23 -16.90 -8.73
CA GLU A 496 -11.25 -15.86 -7.71
C GLU A 496 -11.00 -16.46 -6.35
N TYR A 497 -10.20 -15.76 -5.52
CA TYR A 497 -10.04 -16.19 -4.14
C TYR A 497 -9.75 -15.04 -3.18
N TYR A 498 -10.09 -15.27 -1.92
CA TYR A 498 -9.70 -14.46 -0.78
C TYR A 498 -9.64 -15.34 0.47
N PHE A 499 -9.06 -14.78 1.53
CA PHE A 499 -8.96 -15.46 2.81
C PHE A 499 -9.88 -14.82 3.84
N THR A 500 -10.35 -15.63 4.80
CA THR A 500 -11.06 -15.15 5.97
C THR A 500 -10.53 -15.83 7.22
N ALA A 501 -10.59 -15.13 8.35
CA ALA A 501 -10.38 -15.72 9.66
C ALA A 501 -11.38 -15.15 10.65
N LEU A 502 -11.75 -15.99 11.63
CA LEU A 502 -12.46 -15.61 12.83
C LEU A 502 -11.47 -15.72 13.98
N THR A 503 -11.14 -14.59 14.64
CA THR A 503 -10.16 -14.56 15.73
C THR A 503 -10.73 -15.21 16.99
N ALA A 504 -9.90 -15.41 18.01
CA ALA A 504 -10.34 -15.94 19.31
C ALA A 504 -11.40 -15.05 19.97
N GLU A 505 -11.35 -13.74 19.73
CA GLU A 505 -12.30 -12.74 20.23
C GLU A 505 -13.60 -12.69 19.43
N GLY A 506 -13.71 -13.48 18.34
CA GLY A 506 -14.87 -13.51 17.47
C GLY A 506 -14.90 -12.42 16.39
N GLU A 507 -13.78 -11.74 16.17
CA GLU A 507 -13.65 -10.76 15.08
C GLU A 507 -13.47 -11.47 13.73
N SER A 508 -14.21 -11.03 12.72
CA SER A 508 -14.11 -11.54 11.35
C SER A 508 -13.19 -10.67 10.53
N TRP A 509 -12.17 -11.28 9.93
CA TRP A 509 -11.19 -10.62 9.06
C TRP A 509 -11.21 -11.21 7.67
N ARG A 510 -10.89 -10.38 6.68
CA ARG A 510 -10.78 -10.77 5.26
C ARG A 510 -9.48 -10.22 4.65
N TYR A 511 -8.85 -11.02 3.75
CA TYR A 511 -7.64 -10.64 3.02
C TYR A 511 -7.71 -11.15 1.56
N PRO A 512 -7.64 -10.31 0.52
CA PRO A 512 -7.62 -8.86 0.61
C PRO A 512 -8.92 -8.34 1.20
N GLY A 513 -8.90 -7.16 1.76
CA GLY A 513 -10.07 -6.54 2.34
C GLY A 513 -11.17 -6.31 1.30
N PRO A 514 -11.04 -5.40 0.33
CA PRO A 514 -11.87 -5.32 -0.86
C PRO A 514 -11.34 -6.25 -1.95
N GLY A 515 -12.15 -6.50 -2.98
CA GLY A 515 -11.75 -7.23 -4.16
C GLY A 515 -11.45 -8.71 -3.94
N VAL A 516 -10.86 -9.34 -4.93
CA VAL A 516 -10.45 -10.74 -4.92
C VAL A 516 -9.11 -10.90 -5.64
N PHE A 517 -8.30 -11.86 -5.21
CA PHE A 517 -7.15 -12.31 -5.98
C PHE A 517 -7.58 -13.30 -7.05
N LEU A 518 -6.77 -13.41 -8.10
CA LEU A 518 -6.94 -14.41 -9.17
C LEU A 518 -5.79 -15.42 -9.13
N THR A 519 -6.09 -16.69 -9.45
CA THR A 519 -5.08 -17.76 -9.50
C THR A 519 -4.26 -17.69 -10.79
N ASP A 520 -3.43 -16.65 -10.94
CA ASP A 520 -2.52 -16.51 -12.08
C ASP A 520 -1.58 -17.71 -12.17
N GLY A 521 -1.45 -18.27 -13.41
CA GLY A 521 -0.72 -19.50 -13.68
C GLY A 521 -1.58 -20.78 -13.64
N GLU A 522 -2.86 -20.74 -13.27
CA GLU A 522 -3.81 -21.82 -13.54
C GLU A 522 -4.35 -21.76 -14.97
N GLY A 523 -4.53 -20.57 -15.51
CA GLY A 523 -4.95 -20.22 -16.85
C GLY A 523 -4.38 -18.86 -17.25
N SER A 524 -4.81 -18.28 -18.38
CA SER A 524 -4.49 -16.90 -18.73
C SER A 524 -5.37 -15.97 -17.91
N CYS A 525 -4.86 -15.43 -16.83
CA CYS A 525 -5.47 -14.32 -16.11
C CYS A 525 -5.02 -13.01 -16.75
N SER A 526 -5.95 -12.06 -16.91
CA SER A 526 -5.62 -10.70 -17.39
C SER A 526 -4.93 -9.85 -16.32
N GLU A 527 -5.13 -10.23 -15.06
CA GLU A 527 -4.65 -9.54 -13.85
C GLU A 527 -4.57 -10.56 -12.71
N ASP A 528 -3.94 -10.20 -11.62
CA ASP A 528 -3.83 -11.06 -10.43
C ASP A 528 -4.73 -10.62 -9.26
N TYR A 529 -5.48 -9.50 -9.46
CA TYR A 529 -6.41 -8.92 -8.49
C TYR A 529 -7.51 -8.11 -9.20
N ARG A 530 -8.76 -8.12 -8.68
CA ARG A 530 -9.87 -7.27 -9.11
C ARG A 530 -10.91 -6.98 -8.02
#